data_9040bf49cb06c2540e093b79678162c6
#
_entry.id   9040bf49cb06c2540e093b79678162c6
#
_cell.length_a   1.000
_cell.length_b   1.000
_cell.length_c   1.000
_cell.angle_alpha   90.00
_cell.angle_beta   90.00
_cell.angle_gamma   90.00
#
_symmetry.space_group_name_H-M   'P 1'
#
loop_
_entity.id
_entity.type
_entity.pdbx_description
1 polymer ?
#
loop_
_entity_poly.entity_id
_entity_poly.type
_entity_poly.pdbx_seq_one_letter_code
_entity_poly.pdbx_strand_id
1 'polypeptide(L)'
;MKYQLITLFAFLSCTTKAQTAVDLGLSVRWADCNLGAEKPEDYGGLYGWADPTGKCTDANVYDDDWNWLSDSLYGGYRNIKGICGTSLDIVRMKCGKPWRLPTHEEMNELITKCKKEKIQINGVWGLRLTGPSGKTIFLPAGGRREAVDILHQGKTGNYWTGSVGKRYKAHKDFRAWYLFFNASGYIECSDYGLRYFGYSIRPVRK
;
A
#
# COMPACT_ATOMS: atom_id res chain seq x y z
N MET A 1 32.37 36.21 29.91
CA MET A 1 31.59 35.00 30.10
C MET A 1 30.75 34.77 28.84
N LYS A 2 31.10 33.77 28.02
CA LYS A 2 30.34 33.45 26.79
C LYS A 2 29.33 32.34 27.15
N TYR A 3 28.04 32.65 27.07
CA TYR A 3 26.99 31.64 27.23
C TYR A 3 26.84 30.91 25.89
N GLN A 4 27.15 29.60 25.85
CA GLN A 4 26.80 28.72 24.75
C GLN A 4 25.33 28.33 24.89
N LEU A 5 24.53 28.68 23.89
CA LEU A 5 23.14 28.27 23.76
C LEU A 5 23.13 26.83 23.20
N ILE A 6 22.85 25.86 24.05
CA ILE A 6 22.66 24.47 23.63
C ILE A 6 21.23 24.36 23.09
N THR A 7 21.09 24.36 21.76
CA THR A 7 19.80 24.08 21.10
C THR A 7 19.51 22.58 21.17
N LEU A 8 18.61 22.23 22.06
CA LEU A 8 18.11 20.84 22.18
C LEU A 8 17.19 20.55 21.02
N PHE A 9 17.68 19.85 19.99
CA PHE A 9 16.82 19.28 18.94
C PHE A 9 16.01 18.12 19.52
N ALA A 10 14.74 18.38 19.84
CA ALA A 10 13.80 17.33 20.13
C ALA A 10 13.52 16.56 18.83
N PHE A 11 14.13 15.38 18.68
CA PHE A 11 13.70 14.41 17.67
C PHE A 11 12.29 13.95 18.04
N LEU A 12 11.30 14.49 17.34
CA LEU A 12 9.94 13.96 17.38
C LEU A 12 9.99 12.59 16.68
N SER A 13 10.28 11.54 17.44
CA SER A 13 10.13 10.18 16.94
C SER A 13 8.63 9.94 16.72
N CYS A 14 8.21 9.97 15.45
CA CYS A 14 6.89 9.49 15.06
C CYS A 14 6.88 7.97 15.35
N THR A 15 6.41 7.60 16.54
CA THR A 15 6.19 6.19 16.91
C THR A 15 5.01 5.69 16.11
N THR A 16 5.29 5.11 14.94
CA THR A 16 4.27 4.32 14.24
C THR A 16 3.88 3.16 15.14
N LYS A 17 2.59 3.03 15.43
CA LYS A 17 2.06 1.87 16.18
C LYS A 17 2.61 0.58 15.56
N ALA A 18 3.12 -0.31 16.41
CA ALA A 18 3.57 -1.62 15.96
C ALA A 18 2.38 -2.37 15.33
N GLN A 19 2.54 -2.87 14.12
CA GLN A 19 1.51 -3.63 13.41
C GLN A 19 1.22 -4.94 14.16
N THR A 20 -0.05 -5.22 14.43
CA THR A 20 -0.50 -6.49 15.00
C THR A 20 -0.80 -7.49 13.89
N ALA A 21 -0.30 -8.72 14.02
CA ALA A 21 -0.50 -9.77 13.03
C ALA A 21 -1.78 -10.56 13.30
N VAL A 22 -2.69 -10.60 12.35
CA VAL A 22 -3.92 -11.41 12.36
C VAL A 22 -3.68 -12.66 11.53
N ASP A 23 -3.83 -13.82 12.15
CA ASP A 23 -3.80 -15.13 11.47
C ASP A 23 -5.19 -15.44 10.91
N LEU A 24 -5.38 -15.27 9.63
CA LEU A 24 -6.63 -15.57 8.93
C LEU A 24 -6.77 -17.05 8.52
N GLY A 25 -5.75 -17.90 8.80
CA GLY A 25 -5.68 -19.26 8.28
C GLY A 25 -5.23 -19.30 6.80
N LEU A 26 -4.43 -18.31 6.39
CA LEU A 26 -3.84 -18.16 5.07
C LEU A 26 -2.33 -18.41 5.12
N SER A 27 -1.68 -18.35 3.94
CA SER A 27 -0.24 -18.58 3.80
C SER A 27 0.63 -17.58 4.57
N VAL A 28 0.08 -16.38 4.87
CA VAL A 28 0.72 -15.30 5.64
C VAL A 28 -0.25 -14.71 6.66
N ARG A 29 0.29 -14.05 7.69
CA ARG A 29 -0.48 -13.23 8.61
C ARG A 29 -0.58 -11.80 8.09
N TRP A 30 -1.75 -11.20 8.22
CA TRP A 30 -2.06 -9.85 7.76
C TRP A 30 -2.01 -8.85 8.91
N ALA A 31 -1.58 -7.64 8.66
CA ALA A 31 -1.67 -6.57 9.64
C ALA A 31 -3.15 -6.24 9.98
N ASP A 32 -3.43 -5.84 11.21
CA ASP A 32 -4.74 -5.42 11.68
C ASP A 32 -5.22 -4.11 11.06
N CYS A 33 -4.29 -3.21 10.67
CA CYS A 33 -4.58 -1.92 10.05
C CYS A 33 -3.66 -1.62 8.87
N ASN A 34 -3.98 -0.57 8.10
CA ASN A 34 -3.15 -0.12 6.99
C ASN A 34 -1.81 0.45 7.46
N LEU A 35 -0.81 0.49 6.58
CA LEU A 35 0.44 1.19 6.86
C LEU A 35 0.17 2.67 7.13
N GLY A 36 0.66 3.16 8.27
CA GLY A 36 0.43 4.55 8.72
C GLY A 36 -0.93 4.79 9.38
N ALA A 37 -1.70 3.73 9.68
CA ALA A 37 -2.96 3.78 10.43
C ALA A 37 -2.75 3.31 11.88
N GLU A 38 -3.59 3.79 12.79
CA GLU A 38 -3.62 3.39 14.20
C GLU A 38 -4.79 2.44 14.51
N LYS A 39 -5.86 2.50 13.73
CA LYS A 39 -7.08 1.70 13.87
C LYS A 39 -7.42 1.00 12.57
N PRO A 40 -8.19 -0.10 12.60
CA PRO A 40 -8.58 -0.84 11.39
C PRO A 40 -9.32 0.00 10.35
N GLU A 41 -10.11 0.98 10.79
CA GLU A 41 -10.90 1.88 9.94
C GLU A 41 -10.15 3.10 9.40
N ASP A 42 -8.98 3.42 9.95
CA ASP A 42 -8.16 4.51 9.45
C ASP A 42 -7.65 4.19 8.05
N TYR A 43 -7.70 5.16 7.14
CA TYR A 43 -7.22 4.97 5.78
C TYR A 43 -5.71 4.70 5.69
N GLY A 44 -4.93 5.25 6.64
CA GLY A 44 -3.47 5.21 6.60
C GLY A 44 -2.89 6.08 5.50
N GLY A 45 -1.65 5.80 5.10
CA GLY A 45 -0.99 6.52 4.02
C GLY A 45 -1.32 5.94 2.64
N LEU A 46 -1.20 6.80 1.62
CA LEU A 46 -1.26 6.42 0.21
C LEU A 46 0.15 6.53 -0.40
N TYR A 47 0.72 5.42 -0.79
CA TYR A 47 2.14 5.29 -1.17
C TYR A 47 2.29 4.96 -2.64
N GLY A 48 3.28 5.58 -3.32
CA GLY A 48 3.73 5.17 -4.64
C GLY A 48 4.39 3.77 -4.60
N TRP A 49 4.27 3.01 -5.69
CA TRP A 49 4.91 1.70 -5.76
C TRP A 49 6.42 1.84 -5.90
N ALA A 50 7.19 1.08 -5.12
CA ALA A 50 8.65 1.15 -5.03
C ALA A 50 9.19 2.53 -4.56
N ASP A 51 8.39 3.30 -3.82
CA ASP A 51 8.84 4.51 -3.13
C ASP A 51 9.16 4.18 -1.66
N PRO A 52 10.41 3.86 -1.30
CA PRO A 52 10.77 3.49 0.07
C PRO A 52 10.72 4.68 1.04
N THR A 53 10.64 5.91 0.53
CA THR A 53 10.54 7.13 1.34
C THR A 53 9.11 7.42 1.76
N GLY A 54 8.13 7.03 0.94
CA GLY A 54 6.71 7.32 1.10
C GLY A 54 6.40 8.81 0.96
N LYS A 55 7.28 9.57 0.30
CA LYS A 55 7.16 11.03 0.15
C LYS A 55 6.91 11.47 -1.28
N CYS A 56 7.05 10.56 -2.26
CA CYS A 56 6.85 10.90 -3.65
C CYS A 56 5.39 11.22 -3.92
N THR A 57 5.15 12.49 -4.25
CA THR A 57 3.82 13.03 -4.59
C THR A 57 3.81 13.68 -5.97
N ASP A 58 4.90 13.49 -6.75
CA ASP A 58 5.06 14.20 -8.01
C ASP A 58 3.95 13.90 -9.00
N ALA A 59 3.37 14.99 -9.52
CA ALA A 59 2.35 14.98 -10.55
C ALA A 59 2.94 14.73 -11.94
N ASN A 60 4.19 15.14 -12.14
CA ASN A 60 4.85 15.17 -13.45
C ASN A 60 5.80 14.00 -13.58
N VAL A 61 5.26 12.82 -13.76
CA VAL A 61 6.04 11.60 -14.01
C VAL A 61 6.33 11.35 -15.49
N TYR A 62 5.74 12.17 -16.37
CA TYR A 62 5.93 12.13 -17.81
C TYR A 62 6.37 13.48 -18.34
N ASP A 63 7.22 13.48 -19.37
CA ASP A 63 7.47 14.67 -20.20
C ASP A 63 6.32 14.86 -21.22
N ASP A 64 6.39 15.95 -22.01
CA ASP A 64 5.37 16.29 -23.01
C ASP A 64 5.23 15.22 -24.10
N ASP A 65 6.23 14.37 -24.30
CA ASP A 65 6.23 13.23 -25.22
C ASP A 65 5.81 11.90 -24.56
N TRP A 66 5.28 11.95 -23.34
CA TRP A 66 4.91 10.78 -22.54
C TRP A 66 6.06 9.84 -22.21
N ASN A 67 7.30 10.34 -22.18
CA ASN A 67 8.42 9.59 -21.68
C ASN A 67 8.47 9.69 -20.16
N TRP A 68 8.76 8.56 -19.52
CA TRP A 68 8.89 8.48 -18.07
C TRP A 68 10.11 9.26 -17.58
N LEU A 69 9.90 10.33 -16.82
CA LEU A 69 10.95 11.25 -16.37
C LEU A 69 11.86 10.69 -15.27
N SER A 70 11.45 9.65 -14.56
CA SER A 70 12.20 9.16 -13.43
C SER A 70 12.19 7.64 -13.33
N ASP A 71 13.23 7.02 -13.88
CA ASP A 71 13.52 5.60 -13.65
C ASP A 71 13.84 5.30 -12.17
N SER A 72 14.18 6.30 -11.36
CA SER A 72 14.61 6.12 -9.98
C SER A 72 13.49 6.31 -8.94
N LEU A 73 12.46 7.12 -9.22
CA LEU A 73 11.46 7.49 -8.21
C LEU A 73 10.35 6.46 -8.01
N TYR A 74 9.98 5.69 -9.03
CA TYR A 74 8.88 4.71 -8.96
C TYR A 74 9.31 3.30 -9.37
N GLY A 75 10.58 2.99 -9.15
CA GLY A 75 11.16 1.73 -9.54
C GLY A 75 11.05 1.53 -11.05
N GLY A 76 11.48 2.53 -11.83
CA GLY A 76 11.69 2.46 -13.27
C GLY A 76 12.66 1.36 -13.68
N TYR A 77 12.93 0.48 -12.78
CA TYR A 77 13.75 -0.70 -12.90
C TYR A 77 13.04 -1.70 -13.81
N ARG A 78 13.37 -1.63 -15.08
CA ARG A 78 12.80 -2.47 -16.14
C ARG A 78 12.94 -3.97 -15.92
N ASN A 79 13.77 -4.40 -14.96
CA ASN A 79 14.13 -5.80 -14.72
C ASN A 79 13.82 -6.31 -13.30
N ILE A 80 13.12 -5.54 -12.44
CA ILE A 80 12.74 -6.06 -11.13
C ILE A 80 11.62 -7.09 -11.28
N LYS A 81 11.76 -8.20 -10.58
CA LYS A 81 10.72 -9.24 -10.51
C LYS A 81 9.66 -8.96 -9.44
N GLY A 82 9.97 -8.08 -8.49
CA GLY A 82 9.10 -7.67 -7.38
C GLY A 82 9.91 -6.94 -6.30
N ILE A 83 9.20 -6.28 -5.39
CA ILE A 83 9.82 -5.47 -4.32
C ILE A 83 9.58 -6.00 -2.92
N CYS A 84 8.75 -7.05 -2.74
CA CYS A 84 8.40 -7.59 -1.41
C CYS A 84 9.65 -7.87 -0.55
N GLY A 85 9.77 -7.20 0.58
CA GLY A 85 10.85 -7.38 1.54
C GLY A 85 12.23 -6.83 1.11
N THR A 86 12.33 -6.13 -0.02
CA THR A 86 13.55 -5.47 -0.50
C THR A 86 13.72 -4.06 0.10
N SER A 87 14.79 -3.35 -0.26
CA SER A 87 14.99 -1.95 0.10
C SER A 87 14.01 -0.97 -0.57
N LEU A 88 13.26 -1.43 -1.59
CA LEU A 88 12.21 -0.66 -2.26
C LEU A 88 10.82 -0.87 -1.62
N ASP A 89 10.70 -1.78 -0.66
CA ASP A 89 9.47 -2.06 0.06
C ASP A 89 9.31 -1.08 1.22
N ILE A 90 8.37 -0.15 1.10
CA ILE A 90 8.07 0.86 2.12
C ILE A 90 7.66 0.24 3.47
N VAL A 91 6.98 -0.92 3.46
CA VAL A 91 6.62 -1.63 4.69
C VAL A 91 7.86 -2.09 5.41
N ARG A 92 8.81 -2.66 4.64
CA ARG A 92 10.10 -3.09 5.17
C ARG A 92 10.88 -1.93 5.78
N MET A 93 10.83 -0.76 5.14
CA MET A 93 11.53 0.45 5.60
C MET A 93 10.88 1.05 6.86
N LYS A 94 9.54 1.04 6.96
CA LYS A 94 8.83 1.65 8.08
C LYS A 94 8.61 0.71 9.27
N CYS A 95 8.35 -0.57 9.02
CA CYS A 95 8.01 -1.56 10.05
C CYS A 95 9.14 -2.52 10.38
N GLY A 96 10.19 -2.58 9.54
CA GLY A 96 11.29 -3.55 9.72
C GLY A 96 10.88 -5.00 9.40
N LYS A 97 11.84 -5.93 9.58
CA LYS A 97 11.57 -7.38 9.51
C LYS A 97 10.67 -7.81 10.66
N PRO A 98 9.75 -8.77 10.46
CA PRO A 98 9.51 -9.55 9.23
C PRO A 98 8.44 -8.97 8.29
N TRP A 99 7.98 -7.75 8.50
CA TRP A 99 6.91 -7.12 7.74
C TRP A 99 7.34 -6.76 6.31
N ARG A 100 6.42 -6.89 5.35
CA ARG A 100 6.61 -6.57 3.94
C ARG A 100 5.28 -6.32 3.22
N LEU A 101 5.35 -5.84 1.98
CA LEU A 101 4.22 -5.87 1.04
C LEU A 101 3.77 -7.32 0.78
N PRO A 102 2.47 -7.58 0.58
CA PRO A 102 1.99 -8.85 0.08
C PRO A 102 2.43 -9.06 -1.38
N THR A 103 2.57 -10.31 -1.80
CA THR A 103 2.66 -10.65 -3.21
C THR A 103 1.27 -10.64 -3.86
N HIS A 104 1.22 -10.67 -5.20
CA HIS A 104 -0.04 -10.84 -5.94
C HIS A 104 -0.76 -12.14 -5.53
N GLU A 105 -0.03 -13.24 -5.39
CA GLU A 105 -0.58 -14.55 -5.02
C GLU A 105 -1.20 -14.51 -3.63
N GLU A 106 -0.54 -13.87 -2.65
CA GLU A 106 -1.06 -13.70 -1.30
C GLU A 106 -2.31 -12.80 -1.27
N MET A 107 -2.33 -11.73 -2.07
CA MET A 107 -3.51 -10.87 -2.21
C MET A 107 -4.66 -11.62 -2.89
N ASN A 108 -4.37 -12.41 -3.92
CA ASN A 108 -5.37 -13.25 -4.57
C ASN A 108 -5.88 -14.35 -3.63
N GLU A 109 -5.01 -14.96 -2.83
CA GLU A 109 -5.41 -15.90 -1.78
C GLU A 109 -6.38 -15.24 -0.79
N LEU A 110 -6.07 -14.02 -0.33
CA LEU A 110 -6.92 -13.26 0.58
C LEU A 110 -8.34 -13.09 0.04
N ILE A 111 -8.47 -12.63 -1.22
CA ILE A 111 -9.80 -12.36 -1.80
C ILE A 111 -10.54 -13.62 -2.26
N THR A 112 -9.85 -14.74 -2.49
CA THR A 112 -10.50 -15.99 -2.91
C THR A 112 -10.92 -16.87 -1.75
N LYS A 113 -10.12 -16.93 -0.68
CA LYS A 113 -10.37 -17.81 0.46
C LYS A 113 -11.17 -17.16 1.60
N CYS A 114 -11.21 -15.83 1.68
CA CYS A 114 -11.97 -15.15 2.73
C CYS A 114 -13.40 -14.84 2.30
N LYS A 115 -14.34 -14.93 3.27
CA LYS A 115 -15.67 -14.33 3.12
C LYS A 115 -15.53 -12.81 3.07
N LYS A 116 -16.23 -12.18 2.13
CA LYS A 116 -16.20 -10.74 1.87
C LYS A 116 -17.52 -10.10 2.26
N GLU A 117 -17.48 -9.05 3.07
CA GLU A 117 -18.67 -8.30 3.48
C GLU A 117 -18.39 -6.80 3.39
N LYS A 118 -19.28 -6.08 2.70
CA LYS A 118 -19.26 -4.61 2.66
C LYS A 118 -19.89 -4.07 3.94
N ILE A 119 -19.10 -3.36 4.73
CA ILE A 119 -19.55 -2.81 6.00
C ILE A 119 -19.03 -1.39 6.20
N GLN A 120 -19.57 -0.73 7.22
CA GLN A 120 -18.99 0.49 7.78
C GLN A 120 -18.53 0.25 9.21
N ILE A 121 -17.35 0.79 9.56
CA ILE A 121 -16.85 0.87 10.93
C ILE A 121 -16.66 2.35 11.25
N ASN A 122 -17.32 2.86 12.26
CA ASN A 122 -17.28 4.28 12.67
C ASN A 122 -17.49 5.26 11.49
N GLY A 123 -18.44 4.93 10.58
CA GLY A 123 -18.75 5.74 9.41
C GLY A 123 -17.83 5.54 8.21
N VAL A 124 -16.72 4.78 8.35
CA VAL A 124 -15.79 4.49 7.26
C VAL A 124 -16.24 3.22 6.54
N TRP A 125 -16.55 3.36 5.25
CA TRP A 125 -16.89 2.23 4.40
C TRP A 125 -15.65 1.43 3.98
N GLY A 126 -15.82 0.11 3.87
CA GLY A 126 -14.76 -0.78 3.45
C GLY A 126 -15.19 -2.24 3.31
N LEU A 127 -14.23 -3.10 3.18
CA LEU A 127 -14.39 -4.54 2.99
C LEU A 127 -13.89 -5.30 4.23
N ARG A 128 -14.80 -5.97 4.95
CA ARG A 128 -14.44 -6.95 5.97
C ARG A 128 -14.14 -8.29 5.33
N LEU A 129 -13.00 -8.85 5.66
CA LEU A 129 -12.54 -10.16 5.20
C LEU A 129 -12.45 -11.11 6.38
N THR A 130 -13.23 -12.19 6.36
CA THR A 130 -13.20 -13.26 7.36
C THR A 130 -12.48 -14.45 6.79
N GLY A 131 -11.33 -14.81 7.37
CA GLY A 131 -10.53 -15.93 6.91
C GLY A 131 -11.02 -17.29 7.41
N PRO A 132 -10.43 -18.40 6.92
CA PRO A 132 -10.74 -19.77 7.37
C PRO A 132 -10.60 -19.99 8.87
N SER A 133 -9.73 -19.23 9.55
CA SER A 133 -9.57 -19.28 11.01
C SER A 133 -10.73 -18.65 11.81
N GLY A 134 -11.68 -18.02 11.13
CA GLY A 134 -12.75 -17.21 11.73
C GLY A 134 -12.34 -15.80 12.14
N LYS A 135 -11.05 -15.45 12.10
CA LYS A 135 -10.57 -14.09 12.35
C LYS A 135 -10.81 -13.17 11.17
N THR A 136 -10.83 -11.86 11.44
CA THR A 136 -11.19 -10.85 10.45
C THR A 136 -10.16 -9.74 10.36
N ILE A 137 -10.08 -9.12 9.17
CA ILE A 137 -9.47 -7.81 8.96
C ILE A 137 -10.47 -6.92 8.22
N PHE A 138 -10.28 -5.61 8.33
CA PHE A 138 -11.09 -4.61 7.62
C PHE A 138 -10.19 -3.78 6.69
N LEU A 139 -10.54 -3.70 5.42
CA LEU A 139 -9.86 -2.89 4.41
C LEU A 139 -10.71 -1.64 4.14
N PRO A 140 -10.36 -0.44 4.68
CA PRO A 140 -11.12 0.77 4.40
C PRO A 140 -10.97 1.22 2.95
N ALA A 141 -12.00 1.87 2.40
CA ALA A 141 -12.02 2.43 1.04
C ALA A 141 -11.24 3.75 0.98
N GLY A 142 -9.91 3.69 1.05
CA GLY A 142 -9.02 4.85 1.13
C GLY A 142 -8.92 5.67 -0.16
N GLY A 143 -9.53 5.22 -1.28
CA GLY A 143 -9.37 5.87 -2.57
C GLY A 143 -7.97 5.67 -3.14
N ARG A 144 -7.50 6.66 -3.90
CA ARG A 144 -6.15 6.73 -4.44
C ARG A 144 -5.63 8.16 -4.44
N ARG A 145 -4.35 8.34 -4.43
CA ARG A 145 -3.70 9.64 -4.66
C ARG A 145 -3.23 9.70 -6.12
N GLU A 146 -3.58 10.79 -6.79
CA GLU A 146 -3.01 11.20 -8.08
C GLU A 146 -2.33 12.55 -7.86
N ALA A 147 -1.05 12.62 -8.07
CA ALA A 147 -0.26 13.79 -7.69
C ALA A 147 -0.48 14.18 -6.22
N VAL A 148 -1.06 15.34 -5.97
CA VAL A 148 -1.40 15.86 -4.63
C VAL A 148 -2.85 15.57 -4.22
N ASP A 149 -3.71 15.16 -5.15
CA ASP A 149 -5.14 15.00 -4.92
C ASP A 149 -5.48 13.58 -4.44
N ILE A 150 -6.39 13.48 -3.48
CA ILE A 150 -6.97 12.21 -3.04
C ILE A 150 -8.33 12.04 -3.71
N LEU A 151 -8.43 11.02 -4.57
CA LEU A 151 -9.63 10.73 -5.35
C LEU A 151 -10.36 9.50 -4.80
N HIS A 152 -11.69 9.53 -4.86
CA HIS A 152 -12.58 8.41 -4.52
C HIS A 152 -12.42 7.84 -3.10
N GLN A 153 -11.91 8.63 -2.14
CA GLN A 153 -11.90 8.26 -0.73
C GLN A 153 -13.33 8.01 -0.24
N GLY A 154 -13.53 6.95 0.54
CA GLY A 154 -14.84 6.48 0.94
C GLY A 154 -15.65 5.76 -0.15
N LYS A 155 -15.14 5.63 -1.37
CA LYS A 155 -15.84 5.01 -2.53
C LYS A 155 -15.12 3.78 -3.08
N THR A 156 -13.79 3.81 -3.12
CA THR A 156 -12.97 2.69 -3.63
C THR A 156 -11.83 2.36 -2.69
N GLY A 157 -11.45 1.08 -2.65
CA GLY A 157 -10.21 0.63 -2.03
C GLY A 157 -9.22 0.20 -3.11
N ASN A 158 -8.01 0.71 -3.00
CA ASN A 158 -6.89 0.40 -3.88
C ASN A 158 -5.69 0.02 -3.01
N TYR A 159 -5.20 -1.21 -3.13
CA TYR A 159 -4.17 -1.76 -2.25
C TYR A 159 -3.02 -2.37 -3.04
N TRP A 160 -1.82 -1.81 -2.89
CA TRP A 160 -0.64 -2.33 -3.55
C TRP A 160 -0.26 -3.74 -3.11
N THR A 161 0.24 -4.52 -4.06
CA THR A 161 1.13 -5.65 -3.82
C THR A 161 2.57 -5.26 -4.19
N GLY A 162 3.54 -6.06 -3.80
CA GLY A 162 4.93 -5.86 -4.24
C GLY A 162 5.27 -6.55 -5.55
N SER A 163 4.29 -7.13 -6.24
CA SER A 163 4.47 -7.84 -7.52
C SER A 163 4.38 -6.89 -8.72
N VAL A 164 5.29 -7.03 -9.66
CA VAL A 164 5.29 -6.28 -10.93
C VAL A 164 4.10 -6.73 -11.77
N GLY A 165 3.39 -5.80 -12.41
CA GLY A 165 2.35 -6.10 -13.39
C GLY A 165 2.93 -6.73 -14.67
N LYS A 166 2.04 -7.28 -15.51
CA LYS A 166 2.44 -7.83 -16.81
C LYS A 166 2.99 -6.74 -17.71
N ARG A 167 3.98 -7.11 -18.52
CA ARG A 167 4.56 -6.22 -19.52
C ARG A 167 3.61 -6.02 -20.69
N TYR A 168 3.19 -4.80 -20.93
CA TYR A 168 2.47 -4.41 -22.14
C TYR A 168 3.42 -3.64 -23.06
N LYS A 169 3.51 -4.07 -24.32
CA LYS A 169 4.42 -3.47 -25.33
C LYS A 169 4.26 -1.95 -25.48
N ALA A 170 3.06 -1.42 -25.24
CA ALA A 170 2.73 -0.01 -25.38
C ALA A 170 3.07 0.88 -24.17
N HIS A 171 3.30 0.31 -22.98
CA HIS A 171 3.43 1.07 -21.74
C HIS A 171 4.61 0.57 -20.89
N LYS A 172 5.78 0.56 -21.47
CA LYS A 172 7.11 0.34 -20.85
C LYS A 172 7.11 0.08 -19.32
N ASP A 173 6.50 -1.04 -18.89
CA ASP A 173 6.70 -1.62 -17.54
C ASP A 173 6.34 -0.78 -16.29
N PHE A 174 5.44 0.21 -16.39
CA PHE A 174 5.07 1.08 -15.26
C PHE A 174 3.91 0.58 -14.41
N ARG A 175 3.57 -0.69 -14.52
CA ARG A 175 2.42 -1.27 -13.82
C ARG A 175 2.85 -2.23 -12.72
N ALA A 176 2.01 -2.29 -11.68
CA ALA A 176 2.14 -3.25 -10.59
C ALA A 176 0.77 -3.85 -10.26
N TRP A 177 0.79 -5.04 -9.65
CA TRP A 177 -0.43 -5.68 -9.17
C TRP A 177 -0.98 -4.96 -7.95
N TYR A 178 -2.30 -4.81 -7.91
CA TYR A 178 -3.04 -4.24 -6.80
C TYR A 178 -4.41 -4.89 -6.64
N LEU A 179 -4.98 -4.81 -5.44
CA LEU A 179 -6.39 -5.11 -5.19
C LEU A 179 -7.21 -3.85 -5.42
N PHE A 180 -8.29 -3.97 -6.18
CA PHE A 180 -9.33 -2.97 -6.32
C PHE A 180 -10.66 -3.48 -5.78
N PHE A 181 -11.41 -2.62 -5.09
CA PHE A 181 -12.81 -2.85 -4.80
C PHE A 181 -13.59 -1.54 -4.72
N ASN A 182 -14.91 -1.61 -4.96
CA ASN A 182 -15.79 -0.45 -4.93
C ASN A 182 -17.14 -0.72 -4.24
N ALA A 183 -17.94 0.34 -4.07
CA ALA A 183 -19.24 0.28 -3.41
C ALA A 183 -20.26 -0.58 -4.16
N SER A 184 -20.14 -0.78 -5.48
CA SER A 184 -21.04 -1.65 -6.25
C SER A 184 -20.79 -3.15 -6.01
N GLY A 185 -19.68 -3.49 -5.30
CA GLY A 185 -19.31 -4.88 -4.99
C GLY A 185 -18.34 -5.50 -5.98
N TYR A 186 -17.81 -4.73 -6.91
CA TYR A 186 -16.73 -5.20 -7.77
C TYR A 186 -15.44 -5.32 -6.96
N ILE A 187 -14.76 -6.46 -7.06
CA ILE A 187 -13.52 -6.79 -6.36
C ILE A 187 -12.63 -7.55 -7.33
N GLU A 188 -11.41 -7.06 -7.53
CA GLU A 188 -10.45 -7.62 -8.49
C GLU A 188 -9.01 -7.44 -8.02
N CYS A 189 -8.15 -8.46 -8.24
CA CYS A 189 -6.71 -8.26 -8.30
C CYS A 189 -6.33 -7.93 -9.74
N SER A 190 -5.85 -6.71 -9.96
CA SER A 190 -5.53 -6.20 -11.29
C SER A 190 -4.04 -5.90 -11.43
N ASP A 191 -3.50 -6.08 -12.63
CA ASP A 191 -2.11 -5.76 -12.97
C ASP A 191 -1.97 -4.39 -13.67
N TYR A 192 -3.03 -3.57 -13.66
CA TYR A 192 -3.09 -2.27 -14.32
C TYR A 192 -2.74 -1.07 -13.45
N GLY A 193 -2.29 -1.28 -12.20
CA GLY A 193 -1.95 -0.20 -11.29
C GLY A 193 -0.74 0.59 -11.79
N LEU A 194 -0.93 1.88 -12.09
CA LEU A 194 0.16 2.78 -12.47
C LEU A 194 0.99 3.10 -11.23
N ARG A 195 2.30 2.81 -11.26
CA ARG A 195 3.20 2.84 -10.09
C ARG A 195 3.29 4.20 -9.41
N TYR A 196 3.02 5.29 -10.11
CA TYR A 196 3.02 6.65 -9.56
C TYR A 196 1.75 6.98 -8.76
N PHE A 197 0.67 6.22 -8.90
CA PHE A 197 -0.48 6.40 -8.02
C PHE A 197 -0.13 6.04 -6.58
N GLY A 198 -0.66 6.82 -5.65
CA GLY A 198 -0.61 6.47 -4.24
C GLY A 198 -1.78 5.55 -3.87
N TYR A 199 -1.48 4.32 -3.44
CA TYR A 199 -2.48 3.37 -2.94
C TYR A 199 -2.21 3.00 -1.49
N SER A 200 -3.23 2.52 -0.81
CA SER A 200 -3.12 1.93 0.52
C SER A 200 -2.22 0.69 0.50
N ILE A 201 -1.66 0.36 1.65
CA ILE A 201 -0.89 -0.87 1.85
C ILE A 201 -1.39 -1.58 3.08
N ARG A 202 -1.71 -2.87 2.95
CA ARG A 202 -1.95 -3.78 4.06
C ARG A 202 -0.73 -4.68 4.21
N PRO A 203 0.09 -4.50 5.26
CA PRO A 203 1.29 -5.29 5.48
C PRO A 203 1.00 -6.76 5.75
N VAL A 204 1.97 -7.61 5.40
CA VAL A 204 1.97 -9.05 5.74
C VAL A 204 3.27 -9.47 6.41
N ARG A 205 3.22 -10.60 7.12
CA ARG A 205 4.40 -11.31 7.64
C ARG A 205 4.16 -12.82 7.65
N LYS A 206 5.24 -13.60 7.61
CA LYS A 206 5.19 -15.05 7.90
C LYS A 206 5.03 -15.33 9.39
#